data_e90fe23cf8b5e34af6b17a33bc7b5004
#
_entry.id   e90fe23cf8b5e34af6b17a33bc7b5004
#
_cell.length_a   1.000
_cell.length_b   1.000
_cell.length_c   1.000
_cell.angle_alpha   90.00
_cell.angle_beta   90.00
_cell.angle_gamma   90.00
#
_symmetry.space_group_name_H-M   'P 1'
#
loop_
_entity.id
_entity.type
_entity.pdbx_description
1 polymer ?
#
loop_
_entity_poly.entity_id
_entity_poly.type
_entity_poly.pdbx_seq_one_letter_code
_entity_poly.pdbx_strand_id
1 'polypeptide(L)'
;MCMVRPIALTASVLAATPALAAFPGLFPEIVVTRAEAKTEWPFTVDKGELSCINMGQGGYVFFNEIQTEREQAAGKQPRMVVVTTNPLALFASFEDRSLYAPFDTLETLITRLGPYEAIGRDLCASQKKN
;
A
#
# COMPACT_ATOMS: atom_id res chain seq x y z
N MET A 1 -33.26 44.00 35.58
CA MET A 1 -32.03 43.18 35.60
C MET A 1 -32.08 42.22 34.43
N CYS A 2 -31.35 42.54 33.35
CA CYS A 2 -31.23 41.60 32.20
C CYS A 2 -30.12 40.59 32.49
N MET A 3 -30.47 39.34 32.71
CA MET A 3 -29.49 38.25 32.76
C MET A 3 -29.12 37.87 31.32
N VAL A 4 -27.92 38.24 30.90
CA VAL A 4 -27.34 37.77 29.65
C VAL A 4 -26.76 36.41 29.91
N ARG A 5 -27.37 35.36 29.33
CA ARG A 5 -26.84 34.00 29.32
C ARG A 5 -25.76 33.94 28.23
N PRO A 6 -24.54 33.45 28.53
CA PRO A 6 -23.57 33.22 27.49
C PRO A 6 -24.01 32.01 26.68
N ILE A 7 -24.16 32.19 25.38
CA ILE A 7 -24.33 31.10 24.42
C ILE A 7 -22.94 30.46 24.20
N ALA A 8 -22.77 29.27 24.73
CA ALA A 8 -21.58 28.52 24.45
C ALA A 8 -21.66 27.98 22.99
N LEU A 9 -20.88 28.59 22.11
CA LEU A 9 -20.63 28.03 20.78
C LEU A 9 -19.75 26.83 20.95
N THR A 10 -20.35 25.64 20.86
CA THR A 10 -19.60 24.39 20.67
C THR A 10 -19.14 24.36 19.23
N ALA A 11 -17.87 24.61 18.99
CA ALA A 11 -17.26 24.39 17.70
C ALA A 11 -17.14 22.87 17.47
N SER A 12 -18.02 22.32 16.64
CA SER A 12 -17.89 20.95 16.16
C SER A 12 -16.71 20.88 15.19
N VAL A 13 -15.61 20.34 15.66
CA VAL A 13 -14.47 20.02 14.78
C VAL A 13 -14.87 18.81 13.94
N LEU A 14 -15.26 19.07 12.71
CA LEU A 14 -15.41 18.00 11.71
C LEU A 14 -14.00 17.50 11.38
N ALA A 15 -13.64 16.34 11.95
CA ALA A 15 -12.44 15.63 11.54
C ALA A 15 -12.65 15.16 10.10
N ALA A 16 -11.91 15.76 9.16
CA ALA A 16 -11.89 15.29 7.78
C ALA A 16 -11.19 13.94 7.75
N THR A 17 -11.93 12.86 7.61
CA THR A 17 -11.38 11.54 7.32
C THR A 17 -10.81 11.54 5.90
N PRO A 18 -9.57 11.01 5.71
CA PRO A 18 -9.01 10.91 4.36
C PRO A 18 -9.95 10.07 3.47
N ALA A 19 -10.16 10.54 2.24
CA ALA A 19 -11.12 9.94 1.29
C ALA A 19 -10.88 8.44 1.02
N LEU A 20 -9.65 7.95 1.21
CA LEU A 20 -9.29 6.53 1.08
C LEU A 20 -9.90 5.64 2.16
N ALA A 21 -10.20 6.19 3.35
CA ALA A 21 -10.88 5.47 4.41
C ALA A 21 -12.38 5.28 4.13
N ALA A 22 -12.94 5.99 3.13
CA ALA A 22 -14.36 5.91 2.78
C ALA A 22 -14.73 4.67 1.94
N PHE A 23 -13.74 3.90 1.46
CA PHE A 23 -13.95 2.72 0.62
C PHE A 23 -13.20 1.49 1.16
N PRO A 24 -13.47 1.07 2.41
CA PRO A 24 -12.85 -0.13 2.95
C PRO A 24 -13.28 -1.35 2.13
N GLY A 25 -12.31 -2.12 1.63
CA GLY A 25 -12.58 -3.32 0.85
C GLY A 25 -12.69 -3.12 -0.66
N LEU A 26 -12.58 -1.89 -1.18
CA LEU A 26 -12.51 -1.66 -2.63
C LEU A 26 -11.23 -2.27 -3.21
N PHE A 27 -10.12 -2.17 -2.47
CA PHE A 27 -8.84 -2.81 -2.79
C PHE A 27 -8.41 -3.62 -1.58
N PRO A 28 -8.39 -4.97 -1.66
CA PRO A 28 -7.93 -5.79 -0.55
C PRO A 28 -6.44 -5.54 -0.32
N GLU A 29 -6.09 -5.37 0.94
CA GLU A 29 -4.73 -5.05 1.38
C GLU A 29 -4.32 -5.96 2.53
N ILE A 30 -3.05 -6.28 2.60
CA ILE A 30 -2.45 -6.99 3.73
C ILE A 30 -1.11 -6.34 4.07
N VAL A 31 -0.86 -6.11 5.35
CA VAL A 31 0.45 -5.62 5.82
C VAL A 31 1.44 -6.77 5.82
N VAL A 32 2.59 -6.56 5.21
CA VAL A 32 3.71 -7.49 5.23
C VAL A 32 4.92 -6.80 5.86
N THR A 33 5.72 -7.56 6.59
CA THR A 33 6.88 -7.04 7.31
C THR A 33 8.12 -7.89 7.04
N ARG A 34 9.29 -7.26 7.10
CA ARG A 34 10.57 -7.97 7.02
C ARG A 34 10.71 -8.99 8.15
N ALA A 35 10.26 -8.67 9.35
CA ALA A 35 10.36 -9.54 10.52
C ALA A 35 9.59 -10.86 10.35
N GLU A 36 8.49 -10.85 9.60
CA GLU A 36 7.65 -12.01 9.33
C GLU A 36 8.03 -12.74 8.04
N ALA A 37 9.00 -12.21 7.28
CA ALA A 37 9.41 -12.79 6.01
C ALA A 37 10.05 -14.17 6.21
N LYS A 38 9.53 -15.15 5.48
CA LYS A 38 10.07 -16.52 5.45
C LYS A 38 11.06 -16.72 4.30
N THR A 39 11.12 -15.76 3.39
CA THR A 39 11.99 -15.73 2.24
C THR A 39 12.76 -14.42 2.22
N GLU A 40 13.65 -14.24 1.26
CA GLU A 40 14.42 -13.00 1.16
C GLU A 40 13.51 -11.80 0.93
N TRP A 41 13.66 -10.78 1.79
CA TRP A 41 12.84 -9.57 1.74
C TRP A 41 13.29 -8.67 0.58
N PRO A 42 12.41 -8.37 -0.37
CA PRO A 42 12.80 -7.67 -1.61
C PRO A 42 12.72 -6.15 -1.53
N PHE A 43 12.34 -5.57 -0.39
CA PHE A 43 12.08 -4.14 -0.29
C PHE A 43 13.09 -3.43 0.61
N THR A 44 13.24 -2.10 0.41
CA THR A 44 14.14 -1.26 1.22
C THR A 44 13.54 -0.81 2.54
N VAL A 45 12.21 -0.82 2.67
CA VAL A 45 11.49 -0.48 3.90
C VAL A 45 11.13 -1.75 4.67
N ASP A 46 10.97 -1.64 5.99
CA ASP A 46 10.74 -2.82 6.84
C ASP A 46 9.31 -3.35 6.83
N LYS A 47 8.36 -2.55 6.38
CA LYS A 47 6.96 -2.92 6.28
C LYS A 47 6.25 -2.14 5.17
N GLY A 48 5.19 -2.72 4.65
CA GLY A 48 4.33 -2.09 3.66
C GLY A 48 3.03 -2.85 3.50
N GLU A 49 2.22 -2.39 2.60
CA GLU A 49 0.95 -3.02 2.27
C GLU A 49 1.01 -3.63 0.87
N LEU A 50 0.69 -4.91 0.78
CA LEU A 50 0.39 -5.54 -0.50
C LEU A 50 -1.07 -5.29 -0.83
N SER A 51 -1.34 -4.79 -2.01
CA SER A 51 -2.68 -4.62 -2.53
C SER A 51 -2.84 -5.36 -3.86
N CYS A 52 -4.04 -5.81 -4.15
CA CYS A 52 -4.36 -6.40 -5.44
C CYS A 52 -5.48 -5.63 -6.11
N ILE A 53 -5.21 -5.14 -7.31
CA ILE A 53 -6.19 -4.42 -8.13
C ILE A 53 -6.61 -5.34 -9.27
N ASN A 54 -7.89 -5.67 -9.31
CA ASN A 54 -8.44 -6.51 -10.36
C ASN A 54 -8.83 -5.64 -11.56
N MET A 55 -8.12 -5.81 -12.68
CA MET A 55 -8.31 -5.01 -13.89
C MET A 55 -8.73 -5.90 -15.07
N GLY A 56 -9.84 -6.59 -14.94
CA GLY A 56 -10.46 -7.35 -16.02
C GLY A 56 -9.83 -8.71 -16.32
N GLN A 57 -8.59 -8.76 -16.78
CA GLN A 57 -7.92 -10.02 -17.20
C GLN A 57 -6.92 -10.58 -16.18
N GLY A 58 -6.95 -10.11 -14.98
CA GLY A 58 -6.05 -10.55 -13.93
C GLY A 58 -5.79 -9.46 -12.91
N GLY A 59 -5.28 -9.86 -11.75
CA GLY A 59 -4.95 -8.93 -10.69
C GLY A 59 -3.53 -8.38 -10.84
N TYR A 60 -3.37 -7.10 -10.59
CA TYR A 60 -2.07 -6.46 -10.42
C TYR A 60 -1.78 -6.31 -8.95
N VAL A 61 -0.61 -6.78 -8.53
CA VAL A 61 -0.16 -6.69 -7.14
C VAL A 61 0.79 -5.53 -7.00
N PHE A 62 0.58 -4.71 -5.98
CA PHE A 62 1.43 -3.58 -5.65
C PHE A 62 1.89 -3.66 -4.20
N PHE A 63 3.10 -3.17 -3.96
CA PHE A 63 3.61 -2.93 -2.63
C PHE A 63 3.63 -1.43 -2.39
N ASN A 64 2.93 -1.00 -1.35
CA ASN A 64 2.77 0.39 -0.99
C ASN A 64 3.55 0.68 0.30
N GLU A 65 4.35 1.73 0.27
CA GLU A 65 5.04 2.21 1.46
C GLU A 65 4.02 2.74 2.48
N ILE A 66 4.19 2.33 3.74
CA ILE A 66 3.40 2.89 4.84
C ILE A 66 4.14 4.12 5.36
N GLN A 67 3.52 5.28 5.21
CA GLN A 67 4.09 6.54 5.68
C GLN A 67 3.86 6.74 7.17
N THR A 68 4.84 7.35 7.83
CA THR A 68 4.69 7.86 9.18
C THR A 68 3.85 9.15 9.15
N GLU A 69 3.26 9.51 10.31
CA GLU A 69 2.53 10.78 10.43
C GLU A 69 3.39 11.99 10.08
N ARG A 70 4.69 11.95 10.45
CA ARG A 70 5.66 12.99 10.13
C ARG A 70 5.86 13.14 8.62
N GLU A 71 5.98 12.03 7.90
CA GLU A 71 6.14 12.03 6.44
C GLU A 71 4.88 12.57 5.75
N GLN A 72 3.70 12.20 6.22
CA GLN A 72 2.43 12.72 5.72
C GLN A 72 2.32 14.23 5.96
N ALA A 73 2.68 14.70 7.15
CA ALA A 73 2.67 16.12 7.51
C ALA A 73 3.67 16.93 6.67
N ALA A 74 4.78 16.32 6.26
CA ALA A 74 5.78 16.96 5.40
C ALA A 74 5.35 16.99 3.91
N GLY A 75 4.20 16.43 3.56
CA GLY A 75 3.71 16.38 2.19
C GLY A 75 4.45 15.38 1.30
N LYS A 76 5.20 14.45 1.88
CA LYS A 76 5.91 13.42 1.14
C LYS A 76 4.92 12.44 0.49
N GLN A 77 5.08 12.19 -0.82
CA GLN A 77 4.25 11.23 -1.53
C GLN A 77 4.64 9.80 -1.16
N PRO A 78 3.68 8.89 -0.90
CA PRO A 78 3.97 7.49 -0.65
C PRO A 78 4.50 6.82 -1.93
N ARG A 79 5.50 5.97 -1.78
CA ARG A 79 6.05 5.20 -2.88
C ARG A 79 5.27 3.91 -3.07
N MET A 80 5.16 3.48 -4.31
CA MET A 80 4.47 2.26 -4.70
C MET A 80 5.26 1.56 -5.81
N VAL A 81 5.37 0.24 -5.73
CA VAL A 81 5.99 -0.57 -6.80
C VAL A 81 5.11 -1.74 -7.15
N VAL A 82 5.20 -2.17 -8.42
CA VAL A 82 4.55 -3.39 -8.87
C VAL A 82 5.28 -4.62 -8.32
N VAL A 83 4.51 -5.63 -7.92
CA VAL A 83 5.02 -6.92 -7.46
C VAL A 83 4.61 -7.97 -8.47
N THR A 84 5.54 -8.33 -9.34
CA THR A 84 5.26 -9.26 -10.43
C THR A 84 6.50 -10.08 -10.79
N THR A 85 6.28 -11.29 -11.28
CA THR A 85 7.32 -12.13 -11.85
C THR A 85 7.43 -11.99 -13.37
N ASN A 86 6.60 -11.13 -13.98
CA ASN A 86 6.65 -10.85 -15.41
C ASN A 86 7.71 -9.79 -15.70
N PRO A 87 8.81 -10.11 -16.42
CA PRO A 87 9.87 -9.16 -16.73
C PRO A 87 9.38 -7.91 -17.49
N LEU A 88 8.45 -8.09 -18.42
CA LEU A 88 7.92 -6.99 -19.21
C LEU A 88 7.12 -6.01 -18.35
N ALA A 89 6.31 -6.53 -17.43
CA ALA A 89 5.56 -5.70 -16.50
C ALA A 89 6.48 -4.95 -15.55
N LEU A 90 7.57 -5.58 -15.09
CA LEU A 90 8.58 -4.90 -14.28
C LEU A 90 9.23 -3.75 -15.06
N PHE A 91 9.62 -3.98 -16.31
CA PHE A 91 10.21 -2.94 -17.13
C PHE A 91 9.26 -1.77 -17.39
N ALA A 92 7.97 -2.03 -17.56
CA ALA A 92 6.98 -1.00 -17.84
C ALA A 92 6.62 -0.12 -16.63
N SER A 93 6.93 -0.60 -15.41
CA SER A 93 6.43 -0.01 -14.14
C SER A 93 7.53 0.57 -13.26
N PHE A 94 8.65 1.00 -13.83
CA PHE A 94 9.81 1.44 -13.07
C PHE A 94 9.68 2.85 -12.45
N GLU A 95 8.58 3.16 -11.82
CA GLU A 95 8.43 4.50 -11.23
C GLU A 95 9.22 4.71 -9.94
N ASP A 96 9.28 3.70 -9.08
CA ASP A 96 9.93 3.84 -7.75
C ASP A 96 10.88 2.68 -7.43
N ARG A 97 11.91 2.51 -8.25
CA ARG A 97 12.94 1.46 -8.04
C ARG A 97 13.59 1.50 -6.65
N SER A 98 13.57 2.66 -6.01
CA SER A 98 14.15 2.82 -4.68
C SER A 98 13.48 1.98 -3.59
N LEU A 99 12.26 1.46 -3.83
CA LEU A 99 11.61 0.52 -2.92
C LEU A 99 12.14 -0.89 -3.04
N TYR A 100 12.72 -1.28 -4.18
CA TYR A 100 13.34 -2.59 -4.30
C TYR A 100 14.70 -2.60 -3.61
N ALA A 101 14.95 -3.61 -2.77
CA ALA A 101 16.28 -3.85 -2.22
C ALA A 101 17.28 -4.07 -3.37
N PRO A 102 18.56 -3.67 -3.22
CA PRO A 102 19.55 -3.82 -4.27
C PRO A 102 19.58 -5.26 -4.82
N PHE A 103 19.64 -5.39 -6.13
CA PHE A 103 19.71 -6.68 -6.83
C PHE A 103 20.68 -6.60 -7.99
N ASP A 104 21.40 -7.69 -8.24
CA ASP A 104 22.41 -7.77 -9.30
C ASP A 104 21.79 -8.05 -10.67
N THR A 105 20.77 -8.90 -10.71
CA THR A 105 20.09 -9.31 -11.93
C THR A 105 18.58 -9.20 -11.78
N LEU A 106 17.89 -8.99 -12.90
CA LEU A 106 16.44 -8.98 -12.92
C LEU A 106 15.85 -10.31 -12.43
N GLU A 107 16.51 -11.43 -12.75
CA GLU A 107 16.12 -12.75 -12.27
C GLU A 107 16.12 -12.85 -10.74
N THR A 108 17.11 -12.25 -10.09
CA THR A 108 17.18 -12.19 -8.63
C THR A 108 15.98 -11.43 -8.06
N LEU A 109 15.63 -10.29 -8.64
CA LEU A 109 14.46 -9.52 -8.23
C LEU A 109 13.17 -10.32 -8.41
N ILE A 110 12.99 -10.95 -9.55
CA ILE A 110 11.82 -11.79 -9.86
C ILE A 110 11.68 -12.91 -8.83
N THR A 111 12.78 -13.59 -8.52
CA THR A 111 12.80 -14.67 -7.53
C THR A 111 12.37 -14.18 -6.15
N ARG A 112 12.83 -13.01 -5.73
CA ARG A 112 12.46 -12.41 -4.45
C ARG A 112 11.00 -11.97 -4.41
N LEU A 113 10.47 -11.44 -5.52
CA LEU A 113 9.09 -10.95 -5.60
C LEU A 113 8.04 -12.07 -5.69
N GLY A 114 8.42 -13.26 -6.19
CA GLY A 114 7.49 -14.35 -6.42
C GLY A 114 6.56 -14.70 -5.26
N PRO A 115 7.09 -14.92 -4.03
CA PRO A 115 6.24 -15.22 -2.87
C PRO A 115 5.24 -14.11 -2.54
N TYR A 116 5.63 -12.86 -2.73
CA TYR A 116 4.77 -11.69 -2.46
C TYR A 116 3.72 -11.48 -3.53
N GLU A 117 4.06 -11.77 -4.78
CA GLU A 117 3.06 -11.81 -5.85
C GLU A 117 1.98 -12.85 -5.56
N ALA A 118 2.36 -14.03 -5.08
CA ALA A 118 1.43 -15.09 -4.71
C ALA A 118 0.47 -14.66 -3.60
N ILE A 119 1.00 -14.03 -2.55
CA ILE A 119 0.19 -13.49 -1.45
C ILE A 119 -0.81 -12.44 -1.98
N GLY A 120 -0.34 -11.53 -2.82
CA GLY A 120 -1.18 -10.49 -3.39
C GLY A 120 -2.26 -11.04 -4.32
N ARG A 121 -1.95 -12.06 -5.12
CA ARG A 121 -2.95 -12.71 -5.99
C ARG A 121 -4.04 -13.42 -5.20
N ASP A 122 -3.71 -13.99 -4.05
CA ASP A 122 -4.69 -14.58 -3.15
C ASP A 122 -5.70 -13.55 -2.63
N LEU A 123 -5.28 -12.30 -2.46
CA LEU A 123 -6.19 -11.21 -2.10
C LEU A 123 -7.23 -10.96 -3.19
N CYS A 124 -6.83 -10.93 -4.46
CA CYS A 124 -7.76 -10.79 -5.58
C CYS A 124 -8.69 -11.99 -5.69
N ALA A 125 -8.18 -13.20 -5.49
CA ALA A 125 -8.96 -14.44 -5.55
C ALA A 125 -10.05 -14.48 -4.46
N SER A 126 -9.75 -13.99 -3.25
CA SER A 126 -10.73 -13.95 -2.17
C SER A 126 -11.87 -12.97 -2.42
N GLN A 127 -11.65 -11.92 -3.22
CA GLN A 127 -12.72 -10.98 -3.60
C GLN A 127 -13.74 -11.57 -4.58
N LYS A 128 -13.33 -12.49 -5.44
CA LYS A 128 -14.22 -13.09 -6.45
C LYS A 128 -15.25 -14.06 -5.84
N LYS A 129 -15.06 -14.45 -4.59
CA LYS A 129 -15.96 -15.38 -3.88
C LYS A 129 -17.12 -14.69 -3.14
N ASN A 130 -17.10 -13.38 -3.11
CA ASN A 130 -18.14 -12.59 -2.43
C ASN A 130 -19.09 -11.96 -3.49
#